data_4372e4309e530dad49f6a29e321453b7
#
_entry.id   4372e4309e530dad49f6a29e321453b7
#
_cell.length_a   1.000
_cell.length_b   1.000
_cell.length_c   1.000
_cell.angle_alpha   90.00
_cell.angle_beta   90.00
_cell.angle_gamma   90.00
#
_symmetry.space_group_name_H-M   'P 1'
#
loop_
_entity.id
_entity.type
_entity.pdbx_description
1 polymer ?
#
loop_
_entity_poly.entity_id
_entity_poly.type
_entity_poly.pdbx_seq_one_letter_code
_entity_poly.pdbx_strand_id
1 'polypeptide(L)'
;MNQNNVSLGRVTRKRMHEYYKNFVSDPDIFMDMSKYFEYQYSPERIDRYWETRKKPKDRKDFFVLLESEVIGELALKHIDFEKKECELSIHLQNDSVKNKGYGSAAERLALAYAFENLGMESVLADSVLKNTRSQHVSEKVGFVLIGVDDTFKYYRCDKNAFKKCT
;
A
#
# COMPACT_ATOMS: atom_id res chain seq x y z
N MET A 1 -7.80 15.87 -13.11
CA MET A 1 -8.30 14.53 -12.80
C MET A 1 -8.71 14.50 -11.34
N ASN A 2 -9.95 14.11 -11.06
CA ASN A 2 -10.52 14.18 -9.71
C ASN A 2 -9.91 13.08 -8.83
N GLN A 3 -8.99 13.44 -7.93
CA GLN A 3 -8.50 12.54 -6.87
C GLN A 3 -9.63 12.12 -5.89
N ASN A 4 -10.78 12.76 -5.97
CA ASN A 4 -11.94 12.56 -5.09
C ASN A 4 -12.68 11.23 -5.31
N ASN A 5 -12.33 10.46 -6.34
CA ASN A 5 -12.99 9.19 -6.66
C ASN A 5 -12.21 7.95 -6.17
N VAL A 6 -11.12 8.15 -5.43
CA VAL A 6 -10.36 7.05 -4.81
C VAL A 6 -10.98 6.70 -3.47
N SER A 7 -11.19 5.40 -3.23
CA SER A 7 -11.67 4.88 -1.95
C SER A 7 -10.94 3.59 -1.57
N LEU A 8 -11.03 3.21 -0.28
CA LEU A 8 -10.56 1.92 0.21
C LEU A 8 -11.71 0.95 0.31
N GLY A 9 -11.64 -0.10 -0.48
CA GLY A 9 -12.66 -1.13 -0.55
C GLY A 9 -12.30 -2.38 0.22
N ARG A 10 -13.33 -3.10 0.65
CA ARG A 10 -13.17 -4.40 1.33
C ARG A 10 -12.51 -5.42 0.41
N VAL A 11 -11.60 -6.22 0.96
CA VAL A 11 -11.01 -7.37 0.26
C VAL A 11 -12.07 -8.47 0.14
N THR A 12 -12.29 -8.90 -1.11
CA THR A 12 -13.18 -10.02 -1.45
C THR A 12 -12.49 -10.92 -2.47
N ARG A 13 -12.89 -12.18 -2.55
CA ARG A 13 -12.35 -13.12 -3.55
C ARG A 13 -12.49 -12.57 -4.97
N LYS A 14 -13.66 -12.00 -5.30
CA LYS A 14 -13.92 -11.39 -6.62
C LYS A 14 -12.92 -10.28 -6.95
N ARG A 15 -12.75 -9.31 -6.05
CA ARG A 15 -11.81 -8.19 -6.24
C ARG A 15 -10.36 -8.65 -6.31
N MET A 16 -10.00 -9.69 -5.57
CA MET A 16 -8.67 -10.27 -5.63
C MET A 16 -8.38 -10.83 -7.04
N HIS A 17 -9.32 -11.56 -7.63
CA HIS A 17 -9.20 -12.01 -9.01
C HIS A 17 -9.16 -10.85 -10.01
N GLU A 18 -10.00 -9.83 -9.86
CA GLU A 18 -9.99 -8.63 -10.72
C GLU A 18 -8.63 -7.92 -10.68
N TYR A 19 -8.07 -7.72 -9.49
CA TYR A 19 -6.77 -7.10 -9.32
C TYR A 19 -5.66 -7.89 -10.00
N TYR A 20 -5.53 -9.17 -9.67
CA TYR A 20 -4.42 -9.99 -10.15
C TYR A 20 -4.51 -10.38 -11.63
N LYS A 21 -5.68 -10.33 -12.26
CA LYS A 21 -5.80 -10.48 -13.72
C LYS A 21 -5.10 -9.37 -14.50
N ASN A 22 -5.06 -8.17 -13.94
CA ASN A 22 -4.51 -6.97 -14.58
C ASN A 22 -3.19 -6.50 -13.96
N PHE A 23 -2.71 -7.22 -12.94
CA PHE A 23 -1.47 -6.89 -12.25
C PHE A 23 -0.27 -7.15 -13.16
N VAL A 24 0.65 -6.18 -13.18
CA VAL A 24 1.92 -6.26 -13.89
C VAL A 24 3.04 -6.05 -12.88
N SER A 25 4.03 -6.95 -12.88
CA SER A 25 5.23 -6.82 -12.04
C SER A 25 5.95 -5.51 -12.33
N ASP A 26 6.36 -4.83 -11.28
CA ASP A 26 7.11 -3.58 -11.37
C ASP A 26 8.60 -3.87 -11.09
N PRO A 27 9.50 -3.70 -12.07
CA PRO A 27 10.93 -3.93 -11.87
C PRO A 27 11.55 -2.97 -10.84
N ASP A 28 10.93 -1.82 -10.61
CA ASP A 28 11.46 -0.81 -9.68
C ASP A 28 11.37 -1.23 -8.20
N ILE A 29 10.61 -2.28 -7.88
CA ILE A 29 10.57 -2.82 -6.52
C ILE A 29 11.64 -3.89 -6.24
N PHE A 30 12.43 -4.28 -7.26
CA PHE A 30 13.47 -5.31 -7.13
C PHE A 30 14.86 -4.68 -7.19
N MET A 31 15.58 -4.64 -6.06
CA MET A 31 17.00 -4.24 -6.04
C MET A 31 17.86 -5.27 -6.75
N ASP A 32 17.60 -6.54 -6.55
CA ASP A 32 18.26 -7.67 -7.23
C ASP A 32 17.41 -8.14 -8.40
N MET A 33 17.79 -7.76 -9.62
CA MET A 33 17.06 -8.11 -10.84
C MET A 33 17.09 -9.61 -11.15
N SER A 34 17.96 -10.40 -10.54
CA SER A 34 17.90 -11.85 -10.66
C SER A 34 16.66 -12.47 -10.00
N LYS A 35 16.02 -11.73 -9.10
CA LYS A 35 14.76 -12.11 -8.44
C LYS A 35 13.52 -11.57 -9.14
N TYR A 36 13.69 -10.75 -10.17
CA TYR A 36 12.56 -10.25 -10.95
C TYR A 36 11.89 -11.39 -11.71
N PHE A 37 10.57 -11.37 -11.73
CA PHE A 37 9.75 -12.26 -12.54
C PHE A 37 8.54 -11.53 -13.10
N GLU A 38 8.12 -11.89 -14.30
CA GLU A 38 6.85 -11.44 -14.83
C GLU A 38 5.71 -12.22 -14.17
N TYR A 39 4.80 -11.49 -13.56
CA TYR A 39 3.64 -12.09 -12.93
C TYR A 39 2.69 -12.66 -13.99
N GLN A 40 2.27 -13.90 -13.78
CA GLN A 40 1.25 -14.56 -14.57
C GLN A 40 0.07 -14.95 -13.69
N TYR A 41 -1.12 -14.51 -14.08
CA TYR A 41 -2.33 -14.82 -13.35
C TYR A 41 -2.65 -16.33 -13.38
N SER A 42 -2.97 -16.87 -12.22
CA SER A 42 -3.47 -18.24 -12.03
C SER A 42 -4.63 -18.20 -11.05
N PRO A 43 -5.84 -18.62 -11.47
CA PRO A 43 -7.01 -18.65 -10.58
C PRO A 43 -6.76 -19.45 -9.30
N GLU A 44 -6.12 -20.61 -9.42
CA GLU A 44 -5.85 -21.52 -8.29
C GLU A 44 -4.87 -20.90 -7.29
N ARG A 45 -3.87 -20.14 -7.78
CA ARG A 45 -2.95 -19.39 -6.92
C ARG A 45 -3.68 -18.29 -6.16
N ILE A 46 -4.56 -17.57 -6.82
CA ILE A 46 -5.33 -16.49 -6.19
C ILE A 46 -6.33 -17.04 -5.19
N ASP A 47 -6.97 -18.17 -5.47
CA ASP A 47 -7.84 -18.83 -4.51
C ASP A 47 -7.09 -19.27 -3.24
N ARG A 48 -5.88 -19.85 -3.37
CA ARG A 48 -5.03 -20.15 -2.22
C ARG A 48 -4.65 -18.90 -1.45
N TYR A 49 -4.30 -17.81 -2.17
CA TYR A 49 -3.96 -16.54 -1.54
C TYR A 49 -5.15 -15.95 -0.78
N TRP A 50 -6.37 -16.01 -1.37
CA TRP A 50 -7.59 -15.61 -0.69
C TRP A 50 -7.80 -16.35 0.64
N GLU A 51 -7.56 -17.67 0.69
CA GLU A 51 -7.69 -18.44 1.93
C GLU A 51 -6.78 -17.91 3.05
N THR A 52 -5.56 -17.47 2.72
CA THR A 52 -4.64 -16.87 3.69
C THR A 52 -5.09 -15.49 4.19
N ARG A 53 -5.94 -14.80 3.45
CA ARG A 53 -6.40 -13.43 3.75
C ARG A 53 -7.74 -13.35 4.46
N LYS A 54 -8.45 -14.45 4.60
CA LYS A 54 -9.78 -14.48 5.23
C LYS A 54 -9.79 -14.05 6.71
N LYS A 55 -8.73 -14.35 7.45
CA LYS A 55 -8.64 -14.10 8.90
C LYS A 55 -7.25 -13.59 9.28
N PRO A 56 -6.90 -12.37 8.91
CA PRO A 56 -5.61 -11.78 9.30
C PRO A 56 -5.59 -11.49 10.81
N LYS A 57 -4.44 -11.68 11.45
CA LYS A 57 -4.27 -11.43 12.90
C LYS A 57 -3.87 -9.98 13.20
N ASP A 58 -2.78 -9.53 12.59
CA ASP A 58 -2.09 -8.26 12.86
C ASP A 58 -2.04 -7.36 11.62
N ARG A 59 -3.09 -7.47 10.78
CA ARG A 59 -3.15 -6.67 9.56
C ARG A 59 -4.57 -6.34 9.13
N LYS A 60 -4.68 -5.25 8.40
CA LYS A 60 -5.90 -4.82 7.73
C LYS A 60 -5.61 -4.61 6.25
N ASP A 61 -6.27 -5.38 5.41
CA ASP A 61 -6.11 -5.31 3.96
C ASP A 61 -7.27 -4.55 3.31
N PHE A 62 -6.93 -3.79 2.27
CA PHE A 62 -7.88 -3.05 1.44
C PHE A 62 -7.53 -3.22 -0.03
N PHE A 63 -8.53 -3.07 -0.89
CA PHE A 63 -8.29 -2.72 -2.27
C PHE A 63 -8.45 -1.21 -2.47
N VAL A 64 -7.58 -0.63 -3.28
CA VAL A 64 -7.71 0.74 -3.76
C VAL A 64 -8.67 0.73 -4.92
N LEU A 65 -9.75 1.48 -4.80
CA LEU A 65 -10.79 1.58 -5.81
C LEU A 65 -10.76 2.98 -6.44
N LEU A 66 -10.81 3.03 -7.76
CA LEU A 66 -11.15 4.22 -8.52
C LEU A 66 -12.60 4.05 -8.97
N GLU A 67 -13.52 4.80 -8.34
CA GLU A 67 -14.96 4.54 -8.44
C GLU A 67 -15.28 3.12 -7.97
N SER A 68 -15.54 2.18 -8.89
CA SER A 68 -15.80 0.77 -8.59
C SER A 68 -14.69 -0.18 -9.04
N GLU A 69 -13.72 0.31 -9.80
CA GLU A 69 -12.64 -0.50 -10.35
C GLU A 69 -11.50 -0.69 -9.36
N VAL A 70 -11.00 -1.90 -9.26
CA VAL A 70 -9.82 -2.21 -8.45
C VAL A 70 -8.57 -1.78 -9.20
N ILE A 71 -7.82 -0.84 -8.62
CA ILE A 71 -6.58 -0.30 -9.21
C ILE A 71 -5.33 -0.56 -8.37
N GLY A 72 -5.48 -1.05 -7.16
CA GLY A 72 -4.35 -1.32 -6.27
C GLY A 72 -4.77 -2.14 -5.06
N GLU A 73 -3.79 -2.64 -4.33
CA GLU A 73 -3.95 -3.21 -3.00
C GLU A 73 -3.15 -2.40 -1.98
N LEU A 74 -3.66 -2.33 -0.77
CA LEU A 74 -3.07 -1.61 0.34
C LEU A 74 -3.24 -2.42 1.62
N ALA A 75 -2.21 -2.46 2.45
CA ALA A 75 -2.28 -3.11 3.75
C ALA A 75 -1.69 -2.22 4.86
N LEU A 76 -2.34 -2.25 6.00
CA LEU A 76 -1.74 -1.90 7.29
C LEU A 76 -1.34 -3.22 7.95
N LYS A 77 -0.04 -3.43 8.15
CA LYS A 77 0.57 -4.68 8.64
C LYS A 77 1.28 -4.44 9.97
N HIS A 78 1.63 -5.56 10.64
CA HIS A 78 2.36 -5.51 11.90
C HIS A 78 1.71 -4.56 12.91
N ILE A 79 0.36 -4.63 12.98
CA ILE A 79 -0.42 -3.76 13.88
C ILE A 79 -0.10 -4.15 15.33
N ASP A 80 0.56 -3.22 16.02
CA ASP A 80 0.92 -3.34 17.43
C ASP A 80 0.12 -2.31 18.23
N PHE A 81 -0.90 -2.77 18.95
CA PHE A 81 -1.77 -1.91 19.74
C PHE A 81 -1.12 -1.41 21.04
N GLU A 82 -0.08 -2.08 21.53
CA GLU A 82 0.68 -1.63 22.70
C GLU A 82 1.60 -0.47 22.34
N LYS A 83 2.35 -0.60 21.26
CA LYS A 83 3.21 0.47 20.71
C LYS A 83 2.41 1.53 19.96
N LYS A 84 1.16 1.24 19.60
CA LYS A 84 0.31 2.08 18.74
C LYS A 84 0.97 2.41 17.40
N GLU A 85 1.54 1.39 16.78
CA GLU A 85 2.30 1.50 15.55
C GLU A 85 1.89 0.41 14.56
N CYS A 86 1.90 0.72 13.28
CA CYS A 86 1.73 -0.26 12.20
C CYS A 86 2.58 0.14 10.99
N GLU A 87 2.62 -0.71 9.98
CA GLU A 87 3.35 -0.48 8.74
C GLU A 87 2.36 -0.42 7.56
N LEU A 88 2.53 0.56 6.69
CA LEU A 88 1.75 0.72 5.46
C LEU A 88 2.50 0.18 4.26
N SER A 89 1.82 -0.62 3.43
CA SER A 89 2.31 -1.00 2.11
C SER A 89 1.22 -0.83 1.06
N ILE A 90 1.60 -0.40 -0.14
CA ILE A 90 0.69 -0.19 -1.26
C ILE A 90 1.33 -0.66 -2.56
N HIS A 91 0.54 -1.28 -3.41
CA HIS A 91 0.91 -1.63 -4.78
C HIS A 91 -0.21 -1.23 -5.72
N LEU A 92 0.10 -0.39 -6.72
CA LEU A 92 -0.82 -0.12 -7.81
C LEU A 92 -0.67 -1.19 -8.89
N GLN A 93 -1.77 -1.50 -9.55
CA GLN A 93 -1.94 -2.67 -10.41
C GLN A 93 -0.98 -2.70 -11.60
N ASN A 94 -0.78 -1.56 -12.25
CA ASN A 94 0.09 -1.42 -13.43
C ASN A 94 0.36 0.07 -13.72
N ASP A 95 1.14 0.36 -14.76
CA ASP A 95 1.55 1.72 -15.10
C ASP A 95 0.40 2.62 -15.56
N SER A 96 -0.71 2.06 -16.05
CA SER A 96 -1.87 2.84 -16.49
C SER A 96 -2.53 3.64 -15.36
N VAL A 97 -2.34 3.20 -14.11
CA VAL A 97 -2.92 3.85 -12.91
C VAL A 97 -1.88 4.56 -12.03
N LYS A 98 -0.59 4.49 -12.41
CA LYS A 98 0.49 5.19 -11.70
C LYS A 98 0.63 6.65 -12.16
N ASN A 99 1.33 7.47 -11.38
CA ASN A 99 1.62 8.90 -11.65
C ASN A 99 0.38 9.81 -11.85
N LYS A 100 -0.77 9.40 -11.32
CA LYS A 100 -2.05 10.14 -11.40
C LYS A 100 -2.55 10.65 -10.05
N GLY A 101 -1.74 10.49 -9.00
CA GLY A 101 -2.09 10.89 -7.63
C GLY A 101 -2.94 9.87 -6.87
N TYR A 102 -3.32 8.75 -7.47
CA TYR A 102 -4.16 7.73 -6.82
C TYR A 102 -3.46 7.07 -5.63
N GLY A 103 -2.15 6.81 -5.73
CA GLY A 103 -1.35 6.28 -4.62
C GLY A 103 -1.35 7.23 -3.43
N SER A 104 -1.09 8.51 -3.64
CA SER A 104 -1.13 9.53 -2.58
C SER A 104 -2.52 9.64 -1.93
N ALA A 105 -3.59 9.58 -2.72
CA ALA A 105 -4.95 9.60 -2.21
C ALA A 105 -5.24 8.37 -1.35
N ALA A 106 -4.86 7.18 -1.80
CA ALA A 106 -5.05 5.93 -1.07
C ALA A 106 -4.25 5.90 0.25
N GLU A 107 -2.98 6.34 0.23
CA GLU A 107 -2.16 6.42 1.44
C GLU A 107 -2.74 7.39 2.48
N ARG A 108 -3.27 8.55 2.06
CA ARG A 108 -3.95 9.48 2.97
C ARG A 108 -5.16 8.86 3.64
N LEU A 109 -5.98 8.12 2.89
CA LEU A 109 -7.13 7.40 3.44
C LEU A 109 -6.71 6.32 4.44
N ALA A 110 -5.63 5.59 4.13
CA ALA A 110 -5.10 4.57 5.02
C ALA A 110 -4.49 5.16 6.31
N LEU A 111 -3.77 6.28 6.21
CA LEU A 111 -3.25 7.01 7.38
C LEU A 111 -4.40 7.50 8.26
N ALA A 112 -5.44 8.10 7.67
CA ALA A 112 -6.62 8.51 8.42
C ALA A 112 -7.27 7.31 9.14
N TYR A 113 -7.42 6.19 8.46
CA TYR A 113 -7.95 4.96 9.06
C TYR A 113 -7.07 4.44 10.21
N ALA A 114 -5.75 4.40 10.01
CA ALA A 114 -4.82 3.96 11.05
C ALA A 114 -4.90 4.83 12.31
N PHE A 115 -4.93 6.14 12.15
CA PHE A 115 -4.95 7.09 13.27
C PHE A 115 -6.32 7.20 13.95
N GLU A 116 -7.41 7.19 13.19
CA GLU A 116 -8.77 7.45 13.70
C GLU A 116 -9.52 6.18 14.09
N ASN A 117 -9.37 5.09 13.32
CA ASN A 117 -10.10 3.85 13.55
C ASN A 117 -9.30 2.81 14.33
N LEU A 118 -7.98 2.70 14.09
CA LEU A 118 -7.12 1.76 14.82
C LEU A 118 -6.44 2.36 16.04
N GLY A 119 -6.46 3.69 16.19
CA GLY A 119 -5.83 4.38 17.32
C GLY A 119 -4.30 4.38 17.28
N MET A 120 -3.71 4.25 16.10
CA MET A 120 -2.25 4.32 15.94
C MET A 120 -1.73 5.73 16.22
N GLU A 121 -0.53 5.83 16.75
CA GLU A 121 0.18 7.09 16.95
C GLU A 121 1.25 7.31 15.88
N SER A 122 1.72 6.23 15.26
CA SER A 122 2.66 6.28 14.15
C SER A 122 2.41 5.19 13.13
N VAL A 123 2.76 5.48 11.88
CA VAL A 123 2.75 4.52 10.76
C VAL A 123 4.11 4.52 10.11
N LEU A 124 4.68 3.34 9.93
CA LEU A 124 5.93 3.10 9.23
C LEU A 124 5.68 2.74 7.77
N ALA A 125 6.64 3.01 6.93
CA ALA A 125 6.69 2.53 5.55
C ALA A 125 8.14 2.32 5.13
N ASP A 126 8.37 1.46 4.16
CA ASP A 126 9.66 1.32 3.51
C ASP A 126 9.53 1.36 1.99
N SER A 127 10.63 1.66 1.33
CA SER A 127 10.73 1.64 -0.12
C SER A 127 12.12 1.26 -0.55
N VAL A 128 12.27 0.36 -1.51
CA VAL A 128 13.59 0.05 -2.07
C VAL A 128 14.24 1.31 -2.66
N LEU A 129 15.57 1.39 -2.59
CA LEU A 129 16.33 2.58 -2.99
C LEU A 129 16.02 3.05 -4.42
N LYS A 130 15.76 2.13 -5.31
CA LYS A 130 15.49 2.35 -6.72
C LYS A 130 14.05 2.85 -6.99
N ASN A 131 13.10 2.62 -6.08
CA ASN A 131 11.69 3.02 -6.25
C ASN A 131 11.46 4.47 -5.80
N THR A 132 12.03 5.41 -6.56
CA THR A 132 11.92 6.86 -6.28
C THR A 132 10.49 7.38 -6.33
N ARG A 133 9.62 6.72 -7.08
CA ARG A 133 8.18 7.03 -7.17
C ARG A 133 7.48 6.82 -5.84
N SER A 134 7.67 5.66 -5.21
CA SER A 134 7.11 5.36 -3.90
C SER A 134 7.65 6.32 -2.82
N GLN A 135 8.94 6.61 -2.84
CA GLN A 135 9.57 7.58 -1.94
C GLN A 135 8.92 8.95 -2.04
N HIS A 136 8.73 9.45 -3.26
CA HIS A 136 8.08 10.74 -3.51
C HIS A 136 6.63 10.76 -3.01
N VAL A 137 5.88 9.68 -3.20
CA VAL A 137 4.50 9.58 -2.70
C VAL A 137 4.48 9.61 -1.17
N SER A 138 5.32 8.83 -0.51
CA SER A 138 5.40 8.80 0.96
C SER A 138 5.73 10.18 1.53
N GLU A 139 6.73 10.86 1.00
CA GLU A 139 7.09 12.22 1.43
C GLU A 139 5.94 13.22 1.22
N LYS A 140 5.25 13.13 0.09
CA LYS A 140 4.12 14.01 -0.23
C LYS A 140 2.92 13.86 0.71
N VAL A 141 2.70 12.69 1.29
CA VAL A 141 1.60 12.43 2.21
C VAL A 141 1.95 12.63 3.69
N GLY A 142 3.20 13.00 3.98
CA GLY A 142 3.63 13.39 5.32
C GLY A 142 4.57 12.41 6.02
N PHE A 143 5.05 11.38 5.34
CA PHE A 143 6.12 10.54 5.87
C PHE A 143 7.46 11.28 5.87
N VAL A 144 8.24 11.06 6.91
CA VAL A 144 9.59 11.59 7.08
C VAL A 144 10.59 10.44 7.02
N LEU A 145 11.69 10.64 6.31
CA LEU A 145 12.78 9.66 6.23
C LEU A 145 13.43 9.52 7.61
N ILE A 146 13.53 8.28 8.11
CA ILE A 146 14.13 7.96 9.42
C ILE A 146 15.37 7.08 9.32
N GLY A 147 15.66 6.50 8.18
CA GLY A 147 16.83 5.65 7.99
C GLY A 147 17.00 5.17 6.55
N VAL A 148 18.19 4.71 6.24
CA VAL A 148 18.56 4.14 4.94
C VAL A 148 19.55 3.02 5.18
N ASP A 149 19.39 1.90 4.49
CA ASP A 149 20.38 0.84 4.38
C ASP A 149 20.74 0.55 2.90
N ASP A 150 21.40 -0.57 2.63
CA ASP A 150 21.81 -0.94 1.27
C ASP A 150 20.66 -1.31 0.33
N THR A 151 19.44 -1.48 0.87
CA THR A 151 18.25 -1.95 0.13
C THR A 151 17.08 -0.99 0.22
N PHE A 152 16.84 -0.42 1.41
CA PHE A 152 15.62 0.33 1.70
C PHE A 152 15.88 1.74 2.24
N LYS A 153 14.92 2.61 1.98
CA LYS A 153 14.65 3.81 2.77
C LYS A 153 13.48 3.54 3.69
N TYR A 154 13.61 3.96 4.94
CA TYR A 154 12.61 3.80 5.99
C TYR A 154 11.98 5.14 6.34
N TYR A 155 10.67 5.13 6.45
CA TYR A 155 9.86 6.31 6.67
C TYR A 155 8.94 6.14 7.87
N ARG A 156 8.56 7.26 8.47
CA ARG A 156 7.60 7.32 9.58
C ARG A 156 6.67 8.52 9.40
N CYS A 157 5.39 8.31 9.63
CA CYS A 157 4.39 9.35 9.73
C CYS A 157 3.75 9.32 11.12
N ASP A 158 3.94 10.38 11.90
CA ASP A 158 3.30 10.53 13.19
C ASP A 158 1.94 11.22 13.04
N LYS A 159 0.97 10.82 13.86
CA LYS A 159 -0.42 11.32 13.86
C LYS A 159 -0.48 12.86 13.90
N ASN A 160 0.36 13.49 14.71
CA ASN A 160 0.37 14.95 14.84
C ASN A 160 0.90 15.64 13.58
N ALA A 161 1.89 15.04 12.90
CA ALA A 161 2.41 15.55 11.64
C ALA A 161 1.37 15.41 10.52
N PHE A 162 0.68 14.28 10.45
CA PHE A 162 -0.38 14.03 9.48
C PHE A 162 -1.51 15.07 9.59
N LYS A 163 -1.99 15.39 10.80
CA LYS A 163 -3.03 16.41 11.03
C LYS A 163 -2.63 17.81 10.60
N LYS A 164 -1.34 18.14 10.55
CA LYS A 164 -0.85 19.43 10.08
C LYS A 164 -0.79 19.53 8.55
N CYS A 165 -0.73 18.38 7.86
CA CYS A 165 -0.62 18.31 6.40
C CYS A 165 -1.98 18.11 5.70
N THR A 166 -3.05 17.91 6.44
CA THR A 166 -4.43 17.78 5.96
C THR A 166 -5.25 19.01 6.28
#